data_198ad568ed6f231d93fb176994a81b27
#
_entry.id   198ad568ed6f231d93fb176994a81b27
#
_cell.length_a   1.000
_cell.length_b   1.000
_cell.length_c   1.000
_cell.angle_alpha   90.00
_cell.angle_beta   90.00
_cell.angle_gamma   90.00
#
_symmetry.space_group_name_H-M   'P 1'
#
loop_
_entity.id
_entity.type
_entity.pdbx_description
1 polymer ?
#
loop_
_entity_poly.entity_id
_entity_poly.type
_entity_poly.pdbx_seq_one_letter_code
_entity_poly.pdbx_strand_id
1 'polypeptide(L)'
;MTKQEPNWQAVIGGEAVSPCVATSYGVALLSDGRLLSACTGSGTVIWQMSIKGRPSPYISSFGDFLYVVSDGTKINLMNPSGKTLWTSNTQFQITNSPVVGIDGRVFVQGKKQIACYGLDGKRKWKADSSELGNFPICQLEDGSILVFLKALKNNQSVAAHYSAFGKWLENITFSGIVSSVESCENGVLISLKNGSIGLVTSLSDGTAASKWVNGSGNSGGAFKICYSKTSGNTAFFFQNGSKTEAIIVKTESGEIQNRFQVGQIASSDFKIARSTQSGFFISGSYSACEFLESGTILYAALLPPPTKWNAIFYTDKNYIILAMKDWTMKGFLMNDVPKVPKKNPSKAQKISYIKSIEYDSTAMELGIRPLTNQKMAEISQAFKNGDYGEKEKEYLELLKTEAENYIKSYSTESHFGTDEVNFFAENAVFTQNLLYLMSKTGTREFSLFYARLLSTELDKSQLLSVISFAGQLGYDEDGYMLAALENLVLNKIRPNETTLLKAVCDTTYQICLFMGRPALNRRGKNILTHLFFPSYDQNVQVYARKSLEKMINLEKK
;
A
#
# COMPACT_ATOMS: atom_id res chain seq x y z
N MET A 1 7.95 1.88 37.83
CA MET A 1 7.82 1.87 36.37
C MET A 1 9.18 1.54 35.79
N THR A 2 9.39 0.35 35.37
CA THR A 2 10.60 -0.06 34.63
C THR A 2 10.65 0.73 33.33
N LYS A 3 11.71 1.48 33.09
CA LYS A 3 11.98 2.13 31.80
C LYS A 3 12.02 1.02 30.75
N GLN A 4 11.03 0.96 29.88
CA GLN A 4 11.08 0.07 28.75
C GLN A 4 12.17 0.60 27.81
N GLU A 5 13.24 -0.14 27.68
CA GLU A 5 14.30 0.19 26.73
C GLU A 5 13.83 -0.17 25.31
N PRO A 6 14.21 0.63 24.30
CA PRO A 6 13.87 0.29 22.94
C PRO A 6 14.60 -0.98 22.50
N ASN A 7 13.93 -1.85 21.75
CA ASN A 7 14.54 -3.03 21.15
C ASN A 7 15.57 -2.64 20.08
N TRP A 8 15.34 -1.49 19.43
CA TRP A 8 16.24 -0.93 18.45
C TRP A 8 16.08 0.59 18.37
N GLN A 9 17.08 1.25 17.80
CA GLN A 9 17.04 2.66 17.47
C GLN A 9 17.79 2.97 16.18
N ALA A 10 17.31 4.00 15.47
CA ALA A 10 17.92 4.51 14.25
C ALA A 10 17.96 6.04 14.28
N VAL A 11 19.00 6.65 13.72
CA VAL A 11 19.12 8.13 13.64
C VAL A 11 18.36 8.63 12.43
N ILE A 12 17.54 9.67 12.58
CA ILE A 12 16.72 10.28 11.51
C ILE A 12 17.14 11.72 11.17
N GLY A 13 18.18 12.24 11.83
CA GLY A 13 18.83 13.50 11.48
C GLY A 13 18.01 14.77 11.70
N GLY A 14 17.03 14.75 12.60
CA GLY A 14 16.17 15.87 12.96
C GLY A 14 14.90 15.41 13.66
N GLU A 15 14.04 16.35 14.09
CA GLU A 15 12.71 16.01 14.60
C GLU A 15 11.76 15.65 13.45
N ALA A 16 10.90 14.67 13.66
CA ALA A 16 9.89 14.32 12.66
C ALA A 16 8.90 15.46 12.45
N VAL A 17 8.73 15.92 11.23
CA VAL A 17 7.71 16.90 10.83
C VAL A 17 6.52 16.25 10.15
N SER A 18 6.67 15.04 9.63
CA SER A 18 5.60 14.25 9.05
C SER A 18 5.17 13.11 9.96
N PRO A 19 3.96 12.56 9.79
CA PRO A 19 3.65 11.25 10.33
C PRO A 19 4.58 10.20 9.74
N CYS A 20 4.70 9.05 10.41
CA CYS A 20 5.28 7.86 9.81
C CYS A 20 4.29 7.24 8.83
N VAL A 21 4.74 6.86 7.65
CA VAL A 21 3.93 6.16 6.64
C VAL A 21 4.47 4.77 6.38
N ALA A 22 3.55 3.83 6.14
CA ALA A 22 3.89 2.46 5.82
C ALA A 22 4.49 2.34 4.42
N THR A 23 5.46 1.45 4.27
CA THR A 23 5.97 0.94 3.00
C THR A 23 6.03 -0.58 3.10
N SER A 24 6.21 -1.31 2.02
CA SER A 24 6.36 -2.78 2.08
C SER A 24 7.59 -3.21 2.88
N TYR A 25 8.63 -2.37 2.91
CA TYR A 25 9.87 -2.64 3.63
C TYR A 25 9.88 -2.10 5.07
N GLY A 26 8.87 -1.38 5.51
CA GLY A 26 8.83 -0.83 6.86
C GLY A 26 8.14 0.52 6.95
N VAL A 27 8.85 1.54 7.42
CA VAL A 27 8.29 2.88 7.63
C VAL A 27 9.20 3.96 7.05
N ALA A 28 8.57 5.04 6.57
CA ALA A 28 9.26 6.24 6.14
C ALA A 28 8.70 7.47 6.87
N LEU A 29 9.57 8.45 7.11
CA LEU A 29 9.18 9.75 7.68
C LEU A 29 10.13 10.86 7.23
N LEU A 30 9.66 12.09 7.33
CA LEU A 30 10.42 13.31 7.00
C LEU A 30 10.76 14.08 8.27
N SER A 31 12.01 14.48 8.42
CA SER A 31 12.50 15.34 9.53
C SER A 31 12.64 16.81 9.13
N ASP A 32 12.71 17.70 10.12
CA ASP A 32 12.98 19.13 9.94
C ASP A 32 14.39 19.40 9.40
N GLY A 33 15.33 18.47 9.61
CA GLY A 33 16.65 18.45 8.99
C GLY A 33 16.63 18.18 7.47
N ARG A 34 15.45 18.15 6.85
CA ARG A 34 15.22 17.83 5.41
C ARG A 34 15.63 16.43 5.01
N LEU A 35 15.72 15.51 5.97
CA LEU A 35 16.02 14.12 5.68
C LEU A 35 14.72 13.32 5.62
N LEU A 36 14.52 12.66 4.49
CA LEU A 36 13.56 11.59 4.34
C LEU A 36 14.28 10.29 4.68
N SER A 37 13.80 9.59 5.70
CA SER A 37 14.41 8.36 6.21
C SER A 37 13.46 7.20 5.99
N ALA A 38 13.97 6.08 5.48
CA ALA A 38 13.25 4.83 5.38
C ALA A 38 13.95 3.75 6.21
N CYS A 39 13.18 3.08 7.04
CA CYS A 39 13.67 2.07 7.97
C CYS A 39 12.82 0.81 7.88
N THR A 40 13.44 -0.35 8.09
CA THR A 40 12.71 -1.60 8.30
C THR A 40 11.94 -1.57 9.62
N GLY A 41 10.96 -2.47 9.77
CA GLY A 41 10.26 -2.64 11.04
C GLY A 41 11.17 -3.06 12.20
N SER A 42 12.38 -3.58 11.91
CA SER A 42 13.40 -3.94 12.89
C SER A 42 14.47 -2.86 13.14
N GLY A 43 14.33 -1.67 12.54
CA GLY A 43 15.17 -0.51 12.81
C GLY A 43 16.40 -0.35 11.92
N THR A 44 16.59 -1.19 10.92
CA THR A 44 17.65 -0.99 9.94
C THR A 44 17.28 0.18 9.02
N VAL A 45 18.14 1.19 8.95
CA VAL A 45 18.00 2.28 7.98
C VAL A 45 18.31 1.73 6.59
N ILE A 46 17.31 1.74 5.71
CA ILE A 46 17.44 1.25 4.33
C ILE A 46 18.13 2.34 3.49
N TRP A 47 17.64 3.57 3.62
CA TRP A 47 18.23 4.73 2.99
C TRP A 47 17.79 6.01 3.73
N GLN A 48 18.61 7.05 3.57
CA GLN A 48 18.30 8.41 3.97
C GLN A 48 18.66 9.34 2.82
N MET A 49 17.78 10.29 2.53
CA MET A 49 18.07 11.26 1.48
C MET A 49 17.58 12.64 1.83
N SER A 50 18.33 13.64 1.41
CA SER A 50 17.95 15.05 1.57
C SER A 50 16.92 15.43 0.51
N ILE A 51 15.80 16.01 0.95
CA ILE A 51 14.81 16.60 0.04
C ILE A 51 15.20 18.03 -0.32
N LYS A 52 14.88 18.43 -1.54
CA LYS A 52 15.02 19.83 -1.96
C LYS A 52 13.84 20.64 -1.44
N GLY A 53 14.13 21.78 -0.80
CA GLY A 53 13.13 22.70 -0.28
C GLY A 53 12.83 22.52 1.20
N ARG A 54 11.85 23.28 1.70
CA ARG A 54 11.42 23.22 3.10
C ARG A 54 10.55 21.98 3.32
N PRO A 55 10.81 21.18 4.36
CA PRO A 55 9.97 20.04 4.71
C PRO A 55 8.54 20.47 5.04
N SER A 56 7.58 19.67 4.66
CA SER A 56 6.15 19.84 4.96
C SER A 56 5.62 18.60 5.70
N PRO A 57 4.59 18.73 6.55
CA PRO A 57 4.05 17.58 7.28
C PRO A 57 3.31 16.58 6.38
N TYR A 58 3.15 16.89 5.11
CA TYR A 58 2.32 16.11 4.20
C TYR A 58 3.14 15.09 3.42
N ILE A 59 2.95 13.84 3.78
CA ILE A 59 3.55 12.68 3.15
C ILE A 59 2.50 11.59 2.99
N SER A 60 2.58 10.81 1.94
CA SER A 60 1.79 9.59 1.74
C SER A 60 2.60 8.52 1.04
N SER A 61 2.16 7.29 1.15
CA SER A 61 2.75 6.14 0.45
C SER A 61 1.72 5.50 -0.48
N PHE A 62 2.21 4.93 -1.56
CA PHE A 62 1.44 4.09 -2.46
C PHE A 62 2.32 2.91 -2.87
N GLY A 63 2.04 1.74 -2.33
CA GLY A 63 3.01 0.65 -2.36
C GLY A 63 4.33 1.12 -1.75
N ASP A 64 5.41 1.01 -2.50
CA ASP A 64 6.76 1.40 -2.08
C ASP A 64 7.16 2.82 -2.48
N PHE A 65 6.29 3.52 -3.18
CA PHE A 65 6.52 4.90 -3.58
C PHE A 65 6.07 5.87 -2.50
N LEU A 66 6.80 6.97 -2.36
CA LEU A 66 6.49 8.03 -1.40
C LEU A 66 6.19 9.33 -2.13
N TYR A 67 5.08 9.94 -1.79
CA TYR A 67 4.73 11.28 -2.22
C TYR A 67 5.03 12.25 -1.07
N VAL A 68 5.99 13.13 -1.29
CA VAL A 68 6.50 14.05 -0.26
C VAL A 68 6.24 15.49 -0.70
N VAL A 69 5.60 16.27 0.16
CA VAL A 69 5.37 17.69 -0.10
C VAL A 69 6.55 18.49 0.43
N SER A 70 7.09 19.38 -0.41
CA SER A 70 8.11 20.36 -0.04
C SER A 70 7.70 21.77 -0.44
N ASP A 71 8.23 22.77 0.26
CA ASP A 71 7.89 24.20 0.11
C ASP A 71 6.38 24.49 0.21
N GLY A 72 5.61 23.53 0.68
CA GLY A 72 4.15 23.58 0.76
C GLY A 72 3.41 23.56 -0.59
N THR A 73 4.12 23.62 -1.71
CA THR A 73 3.54 23.70 -3.07
C THR A 73 4.09 22.68 -4.04
N LYS A 74 5.13 21.95 -3.66
CA LYS A 74 5.78 20.96 -4.53
C LYS A 74 5.47 19.55 -4.06
N ILE A 75 5.14 18.68 -4.99
CA ILE A 75 4.97 17.24 -4.78
C ILE A 75 6.19 16.57 -5.40
N ASN A 76 6.84 15.71 -4.63
CA ASN A 76 7.96 14.90 -5.08
C ASN A 76 7.55 13.43 -5.01
N LEU A 77 7.71 12.68 -6.09
CA LEU A 77 7.59 11.23 -6.07
C LEU A 77 8.96 10.62 -5.88
N MET A 78 9.08 9.80 -4.85
CA MET A 78 10.29 9.04 -4.51
C MET A 78 10.05 7.57 -4.78
N ASN A 79 11.02 6.89 -5.36
CA ASN A 79 10.99 5.45 -5.55
C ASN A 79 11.45 4.69 -4.28
N PRO A 80 11.35 3.36 -4.23
CA PRO A 80 11.77 2.56 -3.08
C PRO A 80 13.24 2.69 -2.70
N SER A 81 14.11 3.10 -3.61
CA SER A 81 15.53 3.38 -3.34
C SER A 81 15.80 4.81 -2.86
N GLY A 82 14.75 5.60 -2.63
CA GLY A 82 14.86 6.98 -2.17
C GLY A 82 15.14 8.00 -3.27
N LYS A 83 15.23 7.62 -4.54
CA LYS A 83 15.49 8.56 -5.66
C LYS A 83 14.22 9.31 -6.04
N THR A 84 14.31 10.63 -6.20
CA THR A 84 13.23 11.44 -6.76
C THR A 84 13.03 11.12 -8.23
N LEU A 85 11.84 10.64 -8.59
CA LEU A 85 11.46 10.35 -9.97
C LEU A 85 11.00 11.61 -10.71
N TRP A 86 10.18 12.43 -10.04
CA TRP A 86 9.73 13.71 -10.56
C TRP A 86 9.35 14.67 -9.41
N THR A 87 9.28 15.94 -9.76
CA THR A 87 8.79 17.02 -8.91
C THR A 87 7.79 17.86 -9.69
N SER A 88 6.62 18.11 -9.13
CA SER A 88 5.59 18.97 -9.72
C SER A 88 5.19 20.09 -8.78
N ASN A 89 4.97 21.29 -9.33
CA ASN A 89 4.52 22.45 -8.57
C ASN A 89 3.00 22.62 -8.77
N THR A 90 2.26 22.64 -7.67
CA THR A 90 0.81 22.79 -7.68
C THR A 90 0.35 24.20 -7.98
N GLN A 91 1.22 25.20 -7.76
CA GLN A 91 0.91 26.63 -7.83
C GLN A 91 -0.09 27.10 -6.76
N PHE A 92 -0.34 26.29 -5.74
CA PHE A 92 -1.13 26.63 -4.56
C PHE A 92 -0.56 25.90 -3.33
N GLN A 93 -0.88 26.43 -2.15
CA GLN A 93 -0.47 25.81 -0.89
C GLN A 93 -1.26 24.53 -0.65
N ILE A 94 -0.58 23.42 -0.49
CA ILE A 94 -1.15 22.12 -0.16
C ILE A 94 -1.53 22.12 1.33
N THR A 95 -2.70 21.63 1.66
CA THR A 95 -3.26 21.63 3.03
C THR A 95 -3.45 20.25 3.64
N ASN A 96 -3.29 19.19 2.84
CA ASN A 96 -3.39 17.79 3.26
C ASN A 96 -2.35 16.94 2.54
N SER A 97 -2.10 15.73 3.07
CA SER A 97 -1.27 14.75 2.38
C SER A 97 -1.86 14.41 1.01
N PRO A 98 -1.02 14.22 -0.02
CA PRO A 98 -1.48 13.72 -1.31
C PRO A 98 -2.24 12.41 -1.15
N VAL A 99 -3.31 12.23 -1.90
CA VAL A 99 -4.09 10.98 -1.93
C VAL A 99 -3.84 10.29 -3.25
N VAL A 100 -3.48 9.02 -3.21
CA VAL A 100 -3.29 8.22 -4.42
C VAL A 100 -4.52 7.35 -4.61
N GLY A 101 -5.17 7.52 -5.74
CA GLY A 101 -6.35 6.76 -6.10
C GLY A 101 -6.00 5.32 -6.54
N ILE A 102 -7.03 4.49 -6.60
CA ILE A 102 -6.93 3.10 -7.07
C ILE A 102 -6.37 2.97 -8.49
N ASP A 103 -6.54 4.00 -9.29
CA ASP A 103 -6.05 4.12 -10.67
C ASP A 103 -4.66 4.76 -10.77
N GLY A 104 -3.99 4.98 -9.64
CA GLY A 104 -2.67 5.57 -9.56
C GLY A 104 -2.60 7.08 -9.77
N ARG A 105 -3.73 7.77 -9.96
CA ARG A 105 -3.76 9.24 -10.00
C ARG A 105 -3.51 9.81 -8.61
N VAL A 106 -2.84 10.95 -8.56
CA VAL A 106 -2.49 11.65 -7.32
C VAL A 106 -3.33 12.90 -7.20
N PHE A 107 -4.12 12.95 -6.14
CA PHE A 107 -4.98 14.09 -5.83
C PHE A 107 -4.35 14.92 -4.72
N VAL A 108 -4.36 16.22 -4.88
CA VAL A 108 -3.91 17.18 -3.87
C VAL A 108 -4.92 18.28 -3.69
N GLN A 109 -5.07 18.74 -2.45
CA GLN A 109 -5.93 19.84 -2.13
C GLN A 109 -5.18 21.00 -1.48
N GLY A 110 -5.60 22.21 -1.83
CA GLY A 110 -5.29 23.44 -1.13
C GLY A 110 -6.52 23.96 -0.40
N LYS A 111 -6.49 25.24 -0.02
CA LYS A 111 -7.62 25.87 0.68
C LYS A 111 -8.88 25.97 -0.17
N LYS A 112 -8.74 26.21 -1.48
CA LYS A 112 -9.84 26.41 -2.45
C LYS A 112 -9.56 25.74 -3.79
N GLN A 113 -8.54 24.95 -3.91
CA GLN A 113 -8.12 24.28 -5.13
C GLN A 113 -7.93 22.80 -4.89
N ILE A 114 -8.24 22.05 -5.92
CA ILE A 114 -7.90 20.64 -6.04
C ILE A 114 -7.19 20.41 -7.38
N ALA A 115 -6.23 19.52 -7.40
CA ALA A 115 -5.55 19.15 -8.64
C ALA A 115 -5.28 17.65 -8.67
N CYS A 116 -5.28 17.10 -9.87
CA CYS A 116 -4.96 15.71 -10.15
C CYS A 116 -3.70 15.63 -11.00
N TYR A 117 -2.81 14.72 -10.64
CA TYR A 117 -1.58 14.43 -11.36
C TYR A 117 -1.57 12.95 -11.77
N GLY A 118 -0.98 12.67 -12.91
CA GLY A 118 -0.69 11.29 -13.31
C GLY A 118 0.56 10.75 -12.59
N LEU A 119 0.80 9.47 -12.75
CA LEU A 119 2.03 8.82 -12.28
C LEU A 119 3.31 9.42 -12.89
N ASP A 120 3.18 10.08 -14.03
CA ASP A 120 4.24 10.82 -14.72
C ASP A 120 4.52 12.21 -14.12
N GLY A 121 3.82 12.59 -13.06
CA GLY A 121 3.91 13.91 -12.41
C GLY A 121 3.28 15.05 -13.21
N LYS A 122 2.66 14.78 -14.36
CA LYS A 122 1.98 15.81 -15.14
C LYS A 122 0.59 16.06 -14.58
N ARG A 123 0.26 17.35 -14.45
CA ARG A 123 -1.07 17.74 -14.02
C ARG A 123 -2.10 17.37 -15.11
N LYS A 124 -3.05 16.54 -14.75
CA LYS A 124 -4.15 16.13 -15.64
C LYS A 124 -5.26 17.16 -15.65
N TRP A 125 -5.61 17.69 -14.47
CA TRP A 125 -6.59 18.76 -14.33
C TRP A 125 -6.40 19.53 -13.01
N LYS A 126 -7.01 20.68 -12.93
CA LYS A 126 -7.14 21.50 -11.72
C LYS A 126 -8.56 22.06 -11.69
N ALA A 127 -9.17 22.11 -10.54
CA ALA A 127 -10.47 22.72 -10.30
C ALA A 127 -10.39 23.68 -9.10
N ASP A 128 -11.13 24.78 -9.20
CA ASP A 128 -11.39 25.65 -8.07
C ASP A 128 -12.66 25.17 -7.35
N SER A 129 -12.69 25.36 -6.05
CA SER A 129 -13.78 24.94 -5.17
C SER A 129 -14.10 26.05 -4.17
N SER A 130 -15.20 25.88 -3.45
CA SER A 130 -15.43 26.62 -2.20
C SER A 130 -14.34 26.29 -1.17
N GLU A 131 -14.31 27.01 -0.06
CA GLU A 131 -13.31 26.74 0.99
C GLU A 131 -13.42 25.28 1.47
N LEU A 132 -12.32 24.55 1.37
CA LEU A 132 -12.26 23.13 1.69
C LEU A 132 -12.06 22.94 3.20
N GLY A 133 -12.64 21.85 3.71
CA GLY A 133 -12.42 21.38 5.07
C GLY A 133 -11.08 20.65 5.24
N ASN A 134 -10.81 20.20 6.47
CA ASN A 134 -9.55 19.53 6.80
C ASN A 134 -9.58 18.00 6.53
N PHE A 135 -10.62 17.50 5.86
CA PHE A 135 -10.68 16.08 5.50
C PHE A 135 -9.87 15.79 4.25
N PRO A 136 -9.28 14.59 4.13
CA PRO A 136 -8.62 14.19 2.90
C PRO A 136 -9.62 14.08 1.74
N ILE A 137 -9.12 14.20 0.53
CA ILE A 137 -9.89 13.80 -0.68
C ILE A 137 -10.16 12.31 -0.58
N CYS A 138 -11.39 11.89 -0.87
CA CYS A 138 -11.78 10.50 -0.90
C CYS A 138 -12.16 10.10 -2.32
N GLN A 139 -11.65 8.98 -2.82
CA GLN A 139 -12.02 8.46 -4.14
C GLN A 139 -13.16 7.45 -3.99
N LEU A 140 -14.11 7.50 -4.91
CA LEU A 140 -15.16 6.51 -5.08
C LEU A 140 -14.74 5.41 -6.06
N GLU A 141 -15.51 4.35 -6.11
CA GLU A 141 -15.20 3.13 -6.90
C GLU A 141 -15.07 3.41 -8.41
N ASP A 142 -15.85 4.34 -8.94
CA ASP A 142 -15.82 4.77 -10.35
C ASP A 142 -14.66 5.73 -10.69
N GLY A 143 -13.77 5.99 -9.72
CA GLY A 143 -12.64 6.90 -9.87
C GLY A 143 -12.99 8.38 -9.70
N SER A 144 -14.24 8.72 -9.44
CA SER A 144 -14.68 10.07 -9.04
C SER A 144 -14.20 10.36 -7.61
N ILE A 145 -14.26 11.62 -7.20
CA ILE A 145 -13.76 12.03 -5.88
C ILE A 145 -14.77 12.87 -5.10
N LEU A 146 -14.77 12.68 -3.80
CA LEU A 146 -15.48 13.53 -2.84
C LEU A 146 -14.47 14.45 -2.14
N VAL A 147 -14.80 15.73 -2.09
CA VAL A 147 -14.02 16.76 -1.43
C VAL A 147 -14.90 17.49 -0.44
N PHE A 148 -14.59 17.38 0.83
CA PHE A 148 -15.42 17.94 1.89
C PHE A 148 -15.20 19.45 2.02
N LEU A 149 -16.27 20.21 1.93
CA LEU A 149 -16.25 21.65 2.09
C LEU A 149 -16.18 22.02 3.57
N LYS A 150 -15.66 23.21 3.87
CA LYS A 150 -15.70 23.75 5.22
C LYS A 150 -17.16 23.87 5.67
N ALA A 151 -17.45 23.35 6.86
CA ALA A 151 -18.80 23.33 7.39
C ALA A 151 -19.45 24.72 7.37
N LEU A 152 -20.67 24.77 6.83
CA LEU A 152 -21.49 25.98 6.81
C LEU A 152 -22.15 26.22 8.19
N LYS A 153 -22.67 27.42 8.40
CA LYS A 153 -23.31 27.83 9.68
C LYS A 153 -24.57 27.00 10.05
N ASN A 154 -25.08 26.17 9.15
CA ASN A 154 -26.36 25.45 9.29
C ASN A 154 -26.26 24.05 9.93
N ASN A 155 -25.19 23.73 10.64
CA ASN A 155 -24.96 22.39 11.20
C ASN A 155 -25.00 21.24 10.18
N GLN A 156 -24.71 21.52 8.94
CA GLN A 156 -24.63 20.55 7.85
C GLN A 156 -23.25 20.58 7.22
N SER A 157 -22.78 19.44 6.81
CA SER A 157 -21.59 19.32 5.97
C SER A 157 -21.98 19.02 4.54
N VAL A 158 -21.17 19.51 3.63
CA VAL A 158 -21.32 19.31 2.19
C VAL A 158 -20.04 18.74 1.63
N ALA A 159 -20.14 17.72 0.80
CA ALA A 159 -19.04 17.26 -0.04
C ALA A 159 -19.33 17.62 -1.49
N ALA A 160 -18.37 18.22 -2.16
CA ALA A 160 -18.43 18.42 -3.61
C ALA A 160 -17.95 17.15 -4.30
N HIS A 161 -18.74 16.63 -5.22
CA HIS A 161 -18.45 15.45 -6.03
C HIS A 161 -17.89 15.89 -7.39
N TYR A 162 -16.70 15.39 -7.73
CA TYR A 162 -16.04 15.64 -9.00
C TYR A 162 -15.82 14.33 -9.74
N SER A 163 -16.05 14.34 -11.03
CA SER A 163 -15.72 13.20 -11.89
C SER A 163 -14.22 12.91 -11.88
N ALA A 164 -13.85 11.74 -12.33
CA ALA A 164 -12.47 11.34 -12.56
C ALA A 164 -11.63 12.34 -13.40
N PHE A 165 -12.30 13.15 -14.22
CA PHE A 165 -11.70 14.16 -15.10
C PHE A 165 -11.75 15.59 -14.53
N GLY A 166 -12.16 15.75 -13.26
CA GLY A 166 -12.19 17.04 -12.57
C GLY A 166 -13.41 17.92 -12.88
N LYS A 167 -14.42 17.38 -13.56
CA LYS A 167 -15.70 18.07 -13.76
C LYS A 167 -16.52 17.98 -12.48
N TRP A 168 -16.97 19.10 -11.95
CA TRP A 168 -17.94 19.12 -10.88
C TRP A 168 -19.24 18.44 -11.33
N LEU A 169 -19.79 17.57 -10.52
CA LEU A 169 -21.01 16.81 -10.78
C LEU A 169 -22.17 17.33 -9.93
N GLU A 170 -21.99 17.30 -8.61
CA GLU A 170 -23.02 17.66 -7.66
C GLU A 170 -22.43 18.03 -6.28
N ASN A 171 -23.28 18.47 -5.38
CA ASN A 171 -22.98 18.61 -3.96
C ASN A 171 -23.83 17.62 -3.16
N ILE A 172 -23.17 16.81 -2.34
CA ILE A 172 -23.83 15.90 -1.42
C ILE A 172 -23.94 16.58 -0.06
N THR A 173 -25.16 16.77 0.41
CA THR A 173 -25.44 17.38 1.72
C THR A 173 -25.72 16.30 2.76
N PHE A 174 -24.99 16.34 3.86
CA PHE A 174 -25.18 15.42 4.99
C PHE A 174 -26.11 16.04 6.05
N SER A 175 -26.93 15.21 6.67
CA SER A 175 -27.88 15.60 7.73
C SER A 175 -27.22 15.99 9.06
N GLY A 176 -25.94 16.25 9.07
CA GLY A 176 -25.15 16.64 10.24
C GLY A 176 -23.74 17.06 9.86
N ILE A 177 -22.96 17.46 10.86
CA ILE A 177 -21.56 17.82 10.66
C ILE A 177 -20.72 16.53 10.60
N VAL A 178 -19.94 16.37 9.52
CA VAL A 178 -18.97 15.29 9.38
C VAL A 178 -17.91 15.43 10.47
N SER A 179 -17.65 14.34 11.19
CA SER A 179 -16.62 14.23 12.25
C SER A 179 -15.38 13.52 11.77
N SER A 180 -15.55 12.49 10.95
CA SER A 180 -14.44 11.73 10.35
C SER A 180 -14.85 11.07 9.04
N VAL A 181 -13.86 10.82 8.18
CA VAL A 181 -14.01 10.13 6.90
C VAL A 181 -12.86 9.15 6.71
N GLU A 182 -13.12 8.09 5.96
CA GLU A 182 -12.11 7.11 5.56
C GLU A 182 -12.51 6.50 4.22
N SER A 183 -11.56 6.39 3.29
CA SER A 183 -11.81 5.69 2.03
C SER A 183 -11.74 4.17 2.22
N CYS A 184 -12.61 3.44 1.56
CA CYS A 184 -12.57 1.97 1.49
C CYS A 184 -12.77 1.54 0.04
N GLU A 185 -12.66 0.24 -0.22
CA GLU A 185 -12.78 -0.28 -1.60
C GLU A 185 -14.14 0.01 -2.24
N ASN A 186 -15.21 0.07 -1.43
CA ASN A 186 -16.57 0.24 -1.89
C ASN A 186 -17.10 1.68 -1.75
N GLY A 187 -16.23 2.67 -1.50
CA GLY A 187 -16.62 4.05 -1.37
C GLY A 187 -15.98 4.80 -0.21
N VAL A 188 -16.75 5.67 0.43
CA VAL A 188 -16.32 6.58 1.49
C VAL A 188 -17.15 6.37 2.75
N LEU A 189 -16.49 5.92 3.79
CA LEU A 189 -17.05 5.80 5.13
C LEU A 189 -17.10 7.16 5.80
N ILE A 190 -18.20 7.49 6.43
CA ILE A 190 -18.42 8.76 7.12
C ILE A 190 -18.96 8.55 8.53
N SER A 191 -18.62 9.47 9.41
CA SER A 191 -19.32 9.64 10.68
C SER A 191 -19.73 11.09 10.87
N LEU A 192 -20.92 11.30 11.42
CA LEU A 192 -21.49 12.61 11.70
C LEU A 192 -21.50 12.87 13.20
N LYS A 193 -21.42 14.15 13.60
CA LYS A 193 -21.44 14.56 15.01
C LYS A 193 -22.72 14.17 15.77
N ASN A 194 -23.80 13.88 15.04
CA ASN A 194 -25.04 13.38 15.64
C ASN A 194 -25.03 11.87 15.95
N GLY A 195 -23.88 11.20 15.79
CA GLY A 195 -23.72 9.77 16.03
C GLY A 195 -24.10 8.89 14.83
N SER A 196 -24.49 9.45 13.69
CA SER A 196 -24.72 8.68 12.48
C SER A 196 -23.41 8.22 11.85
N ILE A 197 -23.39 7.01 11.31
CA ILE A 197 -22.32 6.43 10.52
C ILE A 197 -22.90 5.95 9.19
N GLY A 198 -22.10 5.98 8.13
CA GLY A 198 -22.60 5.60 6.81
C GLY A 198 -21.51 5.32 5.80
N LEU A 199 -21.91 4.77 4.66
CA LEU A 199 -21.10 4.53 3.48
C LEU A 199 -21.71 5.26 2.29
N VAL A 200 -20.92 6.08 1.62
CA VAL A 200 -21.26 6.76 0.36
C VAL A 200 -20.57 6.03 -0.78
N THR A 201 -21.31 5.70 -1.82
CA THR A 201 -20.82 5.02 -3.03
C THR A 201 -21.21 5.79 -4.28
N SER A 202 -20.56 5.53 -5.41
CA SER A 202 -21.02 5.95 -6.72
C SER A 202 -22.17 5.07 -7.19
N LEU A 203 -23.11 5.67 -7.94
CA LEU A 203 -24.20 4.99 -8.62
C LEU A 203 -23.90 4.83 -10.11
N SER A 204 -24.64 3.96 -10.78
CA SER A 204 -24.47 3.67 -12.20
C SER A 204 -24.68 4.86 -13.14
N ASP A 205 -25.40 5.89 -12.69
CA ASP A 205 -25.62 7.15 -13.41
C ASP A 205 -24.50 8.19 -13.17
N GLY A 206 -23.47 7.84 -12.40
CA GLY A 206 -22.34 8.71 -12.05
C GLY A 206 -22.63 9.71 -10.93
N THR A 207 -23.79 9.61 -10.27
CA THR A 207 -24.09 10.35 -9.03
C THR A 207 -23.54 9.59 -7.82
N ALA A 208 -23.50 10.22 -6.64
CA ALA A 208 -23.09 9.57 -5.41
C ALA A 208 -24.21 9.61 -4.37
N ALA A 209 -24.44 8.47 -3.72
CA ALA A 209 -25.45 8.34 -2.69
C ALA A 209 -24.99 7.51 -1.49
N SER A 210 -25.69 7.64 -0.38
CA SER A 210 -25.45 6.80 0.79
C SER A 210 -25.99 5.39 0.52
N LYS A 211 -25.07 4.39 0.51
CA LYS A 211 -25.44 2.97 0.41
C LYS A 211 -26.18 2.51 1.66
N TRP A 212 -25.71 2.98 2.82
CA TRP A 212 -26.40 2.79 4.10
C TRP A 212 -26.06 3.93 5.07
N VAL A 213 -26.97 4.21 5.99
CA VAL A 213 -26.77 5.14 7.12
C VAL A 213 -27.39 4.52 8.35
N ASN A 214 -26.61 4.39 9.41
CA ASN A 214 -27.03 3.80 10.69
C ASN A 214 -26.75 4.76 11.85
N GLY A 215 -27.60 4.69 12.87
CA GLY A 215 -27.30 5.31 14.15
C GLY A 215 -26.30 4.47 14.93
N SER A 216 -25.21 5.06 15.40
CA SER A 216 -24.23 4.35 16.23
C SER A 216 -24.70 4.14 17.67
N GLY A 217 -25.79 4.79 18.08
CA GLY A 217 -26.22 4.84 19.48
C GLY A 217 -25.39 5.77 20.36
N ASN A 218 -24.40 6.44 19.81
CA ASN A 218 -23.57 7.44 20.51
C ASN A 218 -24.13 8.84 20.29
N SER A 219 -23.98 9.72 21.29
CA SER A 219 -24.41 11.11 21.23
C SER A 219 -23.46 12.01 20.42
N GLY A 220 -22.29 11.49 20.03
CA GLY A 220 -21.27 12.22 19.26
C GLY A 220 -20.75 11.41 18.08
N GLY A 221 -20.07 12.07 17.16
CA GLY A 221 -19.46 11.42 16.01
C GLY A 221 -18.16 10.67 16.35
N ALA A 222 -17.84 9.66 15.56
CA ALA A 222 -16.56 8.98 15.65
C ALA A 222 -15.44 9.99 15.34
N PHE A 223 -14.41 9.99 16.15
CA PHE A 223 -13.24 10.85 15.91
C PHE A 223 -12.23 10.23 14.94
N LYS A 224 -12.32 8.91 14.73
CA LYS A 224 -11.54 8.18 13.72
C LYS A 224 -12.34 7.00 13.19
N ILE A 225 -12.14 6.72 11.92
CA ILE A 225 -12.60 5.52 11.23
C ILE A 225 -11.37 4.74 10.78
N CYS A 226 -11.46 3.43 10.78
CA CYS A 226 -10.38 2.56 10.31
C CYS A 226 -10.98 1.36 9.55
N TYR A 227 -10.73 1.27 8.26
CA TYR A 227 -11.18 0.17 7.41
C TYR A 227 -10.15 -0.95 7.37
N SER A 228 -10.60 -2.18 7.51
CA SER A 228 -9.78 -3.38 7.32
C SER A 228 -10.10 -4.04 5.98
N LYS A 229 -9.14 -3.96 5.06
CA LYS A 229 -9.25 -4.64 3.77
C LYS A 229 -9.30 -6.16 3.93
N THR A 230 -8.61 -6.69 4.95
CA THR A 230 -8.49 -8.14 5.19
C THR A 230 -9.82 -8.77 5.61
N SER A 231 -10.55 -8.13 6.53
CA SER A 231 -11.83 -8.65 7.04
C SER A 231 -13.05 -8.05 6.36
N GLY A 232 -12.89 -6.96 5.60
CA GLY A 232 -14.00 -6.20 5.05
C GLY A 232 -14.83 -5.45 6.10
N ASN A 233 -14.32 -5.32 7.32
CA ASN A 233 -14.97 -4.63 8.42
C ASN A 233 -14.36 -3.27 8.70
N THR A 234 -15.14 -2.41 9.34
CA THR A 234 -14.73 -1.05 9.71
C THR A 234 -14.87 -0.84 11.20
N ALA A 235 -13.85 -0.30 11.84
CA ALA A 235 -13.90 0.18 13.21
C ALA A 235 -14.18 1.69 13.23
N PHE A 236 -15.24 2.09 13.93
CA PHE A 236 -15.55 3.48 14.25
C PHE A 236 -15.20 3.73 15.71
N PHE A 237 -14.36 4.74 15.97
CA PHE A 237 -13.90 5.07 17.32
C PHE A 237 -14.61 6.29 17.86
N PHE A 238 -15.34 6.11 18.94
CA PHE A 238 -16.14 7.14 19.61
C PHE A 238 -15.55 7.48 20.99
N GLN A 239 -15.74 8.73 21.40
CA GLN A 239 -15.48 9.12 22.77
C GLN A 239 -16.69 8.78 23.63
N ASN A 240 -16.47 7.97 24.68
CA ASN A 240 -17.48 7.64 25.67
C ASN A 240 -16.92 7.97 27.09
N GLY A 241 -17.20 9.15 27.57
CA GLY A 241 -16.58 9.69 28.78
C GLY A 241 -15.06 9.80 28.63
N SER A 242 -14.30 9.18 29.53
CA SER A 242 -12.83 9.12 29.46
C SER A 242 -12.29 7.94 28.63
N LYS A 243 -13.17 7.09 28.08
CA LYS A 243 -12.80 5.87 27.37
C LYS A 243 -13.10 6.00 25.89
N THR A 244 -12.39 5.22 25.09
CA THR A 244 -12.69 5.04 23.68
C THR A 244 -13.54 3.79 23.51
N GLU A 245 -14.63 3.94 22.80
CA GLU A 245 -15.49 2.85 22.34
C GLU A 245 -15.22 2.57 20.87
N ALA A 246 -15.04 1.31 20.51
CA ALA A 246 -14.99 0.85 19.14
C ALA A 246 -16.32 0.19 18.77
N ILE A 247 -16.84 0.57 17.60
CA ILE A 247 -17.98 -0.10 16.97
C ILE A 247 -17.47 -0.73 15.69
N ILE A 248 -17.57 -2.06 15.61
CA ILE A 248 -17.20 -2.83 14.44
C ILE A 248 -18.43 -3.02 13.57
N VAL A 249 -18.30 -2.63 12.31
CA VAL A 249 -19.38 -2.65 11.31
C VAL A 249 -18.93 -3.45 10.12
N LYS A 250 -19.78 -4.33 9.61
CA LYS A 250 -19.58 -4.95 8.30
C LYS A 250 -19.72 -3.87 7.22
N THR A 251 -18.64 -3.54 6.54
CA THR A 251 -18.57 -2.36 5.65
C THR A 251 -19.61 -2.42 4.52
N GLU A 252 -19.83 -3.61 3.97
CA GLU A 252 -20.75 -3.80 2.85
C GLU A 252 -22.20 -3.53 3.19
N SER A 253 -22.69 -3.98 4.36
CA SER A 253 -24.09 -3.96 4.77
C SER A 253 -24.43 -2.86 5.79
N GLY A 254 -23.43 -2.31 6.46
CA GLY A 254 -23.63 -1.40 7.59
C GLY A 254 -24.05 -2.08 8.90
N GLU A 255 -24.08 -3.42 8.94
CA GLU A 255 -24.47 -4.18 10.13
C GLU A 255 -23.43 -4.04 11.24
N ILE A 256 -23.90 -3.64 12.43
CA ILE A 256 -23.03 -3.54 13.60
C ILE A 256 -22.77 -4.95 14.13
N GLN A 257 -21.52 -5.40 14.01
CA GLN A 257 -21.07 -6.72 14.44
C GLN A 257 -20.73 -6.75 15.92
N ASN A 258 -20.12 -5.69 16.42
CA ASN A 258 -19.65 -5.66 17.80
C ASN A 258 -19.50 -4.22 18.31
N ARG A 259 -19.52 -4.09 19.65
CA ARG A 259 -19.32 -2.84 20.38
C ARG A 259 -18.59 -3.11 21.69
N PHE A 260 -17.49 -2.41 21.94
CA PHE A 260 -16.70 -2.60 23.16
C PHE A 260 -15.79 -1.40 23.45
N GLN A 261 -15.29 -1.35 24.69
CA GLN A 261 -14.31 -0.34 25.08
C GLN A 261 -12.89 -0.82 24.83
N VAL A 262 -12.06 0.02 24.20
CA VAL A 262 -10.69 -0.32 23.79
C VAL A 262 -9.60 0.34 24.62
N GLY A 263 -9.93 1.20 25.56
CA GLY A 263 -8.94 1.82 26.43
C GLY A 263 -9.30 3.25 26.83
N GLN A 264 -8.38 3.89 27.56
CA GLN A 264 -8.50 5.30 27.99
C GLN A 264 -7.71 6.19 27.02
N ILE A 265 -8.23 6.35 25.81
CA ILE A 265 -7.64 7.22 24.78
C ILE A 265 -8.66 8.31 24.48
N ALA A 266 -8.37 9.54 24.90
CA ALA A 266 -9.24 10.66 24.60
C ALA A 266 -9.12 11.07 23.12
N SER A 267 -10.22 11.56 22.54
CA SER A 267 -10.22 12.06 21.14
C SER A 267 -9.19 13.19 20.93
N SER A 268 -9.00 14.04 21.94
CA SER A 268 -7.99 15.09 21.93
C SER A 268 -6.55 14.57 22.03
N ASP A 269 -6.37 13.37 22.52
CA ASP A 269 -5.07 12.73 22.76
C ASP A 269 -4.74 11.65 21.70
N PHE A 270 -5.67 11.36 20.80
CA PHE A 270 -5.54 10.40 19.73
C PHE A 270 -4.35 10.71 18.81
N LYS A 271 -3.60 9.68 18.44
CA LYS A 271 -2.45 9.78 17.53
C LYS A 271 -2.66 9.01 16.24
N ILE A 272 -2.97 7.72 16.31
CA ILE A 272 -3.10 6.86 15.14
C ILE A 272 -4.08 5.71 15.42
N ALA A 273 -4.82 5.32 14.38
CA ALA A 273 -5.45 4.00 14.30
C ALA A 273 -5.15 3.39 12.93
N ARG A 274 -5.01 2.08 12.89
CA ARG A 274 -4.85 1.33 11.65
C ARG A 274 -5.44 -0.09 11.79
N SER A 275 -5.80 -0.68 10.66
CA SER A 275 -6.07 -2.12 10.62
C SER A 275 -4.77 -2.90 10.73
N THR A 276 -4.83 -4.07 11.34
CA THR A 276 -3.75 -5.05 11.42
C THR A 276 -4.23 -6.35 10.80
N GLN A 277 -3.36 -7.34 10.70
CA GLN A 277 -3.77 -8.67 10.21
C GLN A 277 -4.81 -9.32 11.11
N SER A 278 -4.75 -9.07 12.41
CA SER A 278 -5.61 -9.70 13.41
C SER A 278 -6.85 -8.88 13.78
N GLY A 279 -6.85 -7.58 13.50
CA GLY A 279 -7.91 -6.67 13.92
C GLY A 279 -7.54 -5.21 13.75
N PHE A 280 -7.49 -4.46 14.85
CA PHE A 280 -7.24 -3.04 14.83
C PHE A 280 -6.26 -2.60 15.92
N PHE A 281 -5.46 -1.62 15.60
CA PHE A 281 -4.57 -0.92 16.53
C PHE A 281 -5.01 0.52 16.71
N ILE A 282 -4.93 1.02 17.94
CA ILE A 282 -5.19 2.42 18.27
C ILE A 282 -4.17 2.93 19.31
N SER A 283 -3.75 4.17 19.18
CA SER A 283 -2.93 4.82 20.20
C SER A 283 -3.36 6.25 20.51
N GLY A 284 -3.20 6.61 21.77
CA GLY A 284 -3.10 7.97 22.24
C GLY A 284 -1.65 8.35 22.51
N SER A 285 -1.47 9.46 23.27
CA SER A 285 -0.14 9.95 23.65
C SER A 285 0.55 9.10 24.72
N TYR A 286 -0.19 8.40 25.55
CA TYR A 286 0.32 7.69 26.73
C TYR A 286 0.16 6.19 26.67
N SER A 287 -0.73 5.71 25.82
CA SER A 287 -1.06 4.28 25.72
C SER A 287 -1.43 3.88 24.29
N ALA A 288 -1.22 2.62 23.99
CA ALA A 288 -1.63 2.00 22.75
C ALA A 288 -2.15 0.60 23.02
N CYS A 289 -3.05 0.12 22.15
CA CYS A 289 -3.52 -1.26 22.19
C CYS A 289 -3.84 -1.79 20.79
N GLU A 290 -3.64 -3.08 20.62
CA GLU A 290 -4.17 -3.87 19.51
C GLU A 290 -5.26 -4.80 20.03
N PHE A 291 -6.32 -4.97 19.26
CA PHE A 291 -7.46 -5.78 19.64
C PHE A 291 -8.11 -6.46 18.43
N LEU A 292 -8.70 -7.63 18.69
CA LEU A 292 -9.52 -8.35 17.72
C LEU A 292 -10.88 -7.64 17.51
N GLU A 293 -11.55 -7.93 16.43
CA GLU A 293 -12.91 -7.47 16.16
C GLU A 293 -13.92 -7.91 17.22
N SER A 294 -13.60 -8.96 17.96
CA SER A 294 -14.37 -9.41 19.14
C SER A 294 -14.22 -8.51 20.39
N GLY A 295 -13.31 -7.52 20.35
CA GLY A 295 -12.96 -6.70 21.50
C GLY A 295 -11.89 -7.30 22.42
N THR A 296 -11.39 -8.48 22.11
CA THR A 296 -10.28 -9.06 22.87
C THR A 296 -9.01 -8.26 22.62
N ILE A 297 -8.42 -7.69 23.66
CA ILE A 297 -7.14 -7.00 23.58
C ILE A 297 -6.04 -8.05 23.42
N LEU A 298 -5.28 -7.95 22.35
CA LEU A 298 -4.12 -8.80 22.06
C LEU A 298 -2.89 -8.26 22.77
N TYR A 299 -2.65 -6.96 22.59
CA TYR A 299 -1.47 -6.26 23.10
C TYR A 299 -1.88 -4.91 23.68
N ALA A 300 -1.18 -4.47 24.71
CA ALA A 300 -1.28 -3.12 25.25
C ALA A 300 0.10 -2.62 25.68
N ALA A 301 0.34 -1.33 25.53
CA ALA A 301 1.59 -0.70 25.95
C ALA A 301 1.33 0.68 26.55
N LEU A 302 2.17 1.04 27.53
CA LEU A 302 2.32 2.42 27.99
C LEU A 302 3.45 3.06 27.17
N LEU A 303 3.15 4.22 26.57
CA LEU A 303 4.10 4.96 25.75
C LEU A 303 4.97 5.88 26.60
N PRO A 304 6.20 6.20 26.17
CA PRO A 304 6.98 7.28 26.75
C PRO A 304 6.19 8.60 26.78
N PRO A 305 6.53 9.54 27.67
CA PRO A 305 5.85 10.84 27.70
C PRO A 305 5.83 11.53 26.33
N PRO A 306 4.70 12.13 25.91
CA PRO A 306 4.54 12.72 24.57
C PRO A 306 5.44 13.94 24.33
N THR A 307 6.06 14.50 25.38
CA THR A 307 7.09 15.51 25.26
C THR A 307 8.39 15.01 24.62
N LYS A 308 8.56 13.68 24.50
CA LYS A 308 9.78 13.05 23.98
C LYS A 308 9.69 12.58 22.54
N TRP A 309 8.52 12.54 21.93
CA TRP A 309 8.31 12.05 20.58
C TRP A 309 7.25 12.85 19.82
N ASN A 310 7.32 12.79 18.46
CA ASN A 310 6.47 13.57 17.57
C ASN A 310 5.55 12.71 16.70
N ALA A 311 6.01 11.52 16.32
CA ALA A 311 5.24 10.62 15.45
C ALA A 311 5.29 9.18 15.97
N ILE A 312 4.25 8.44 15.66
CA ILE A 312 4.09 7.03 16.03
C ILE A 312 3.65 6.22 14.82
N PHE A 313 4.11 4.98 14.77
CA PHE A 313 3.67 3.97 13.82
C PHE A 313 3.56 2.60 14.52
N TYR A 314 2.71 1.74 14.02
CA TYR A 314 2.59 0.35 14.48
C TYR A 314 2.82 -0.60 13.32
N THR A 315 3.71 -1.57 13.52
CA THR A 315 4.04 -2.58 12.51
C THR A 315 3.23 -3.86 12.72
N ASP A 316 3.12 -4.65 11.67
CA ASP A 316 2.44 -5.96 11.76
C ASP A 316 3.25 -7.01 12.57
N LYS A 317 4.49 -6.68 12.94
CA LYS A 317 5.34 -7.48 13.85
C LYS A 317 5.26 -7.03 15.32
N ASN A 318 4.18 -6.38 15.72
CA ASN A 318 3.90 -5.91 17.09
C ASN A 318 4.91 -4.89 17.64
N TYR A 319 5.61 -4.14 16.77
CA TYR A 319 6.45 -3.04 17.18
C TYR A 319 5.70 -1.72 17.10
N ILE A 320 5.76 -0.95 18.19
CA ILE A 320 5.47 0.47 18.17
C ILE A 320 6.76 1.21 17.82
N ILE A 321 6.74 1.98 16.77
CA ILE A 321 7.85 2.83 16.34
C ILE A 321 7.51 4.27 16.72
N LEU A 322 8.39 4.90 17.48
CA LEU A 322 8.27 6.30 17.88
C LEU A 322 9.40 7.12 17.24
N ALA A 323 9.04 8.21 16.58
CA ALA A 323 9.99 9.24 16.18
C ALA A 323 10.24 10.18 17.36
N MET A 324 11.42 10.12 17.92
CA MET A 324 11.80 10.82 19.14
C MET A 324 12.32 12.22 18.83
N LYS A 325 12.19 13.13 19.78
CA LYS A 325 12.76 14.49 19.69
C LYS A 325 14.28 14.54 19.87
N ASP A 326 14.90 13.42 20.21
CA ASP A 326 16.36 13.26 20.24
C ASP A 326 16.93 12.84 18.87
N TRP A 327 16.16 13.05 17.79
CA TRP A 327 16.51 12.76 16.38
C TRP A 327 16.67 11.29 16.07
N THR A 328 16.04 10.43 16.87
CA THR A 328 16.05 9.00 16.65
C THR A 328 14.64 8.44 16.38
N MET A 329 14.56 7.33 15.68
CA MET A 329 13.43 6.41 15.73
C MET A 329 13.75 5.30 16.71
N LYS A 330 12.79 4.92 17.53
CA LYS A 330 12.91 3.82 18.48
C LYS A 330 11.75 2.85 18.33
N GLY A 331 12.08 1.57 18.25
CA GLY A 331 11.11 0.49 18.19
C GLY A 331 10.95 -0.20 19.54
N PHE A 332 9.71 -0.38 19.96
CA PHE A 332 9.33 -1.03 21.21
C PHE A 332 8.39 -2.19 20.88
N LEU A 333 8.77 -3.40 21.27
CA LEU A 333 7.88 -4.56 21.15
C LEU A 333 6.71 -4.40 22.14
N MET A 334 5.47 -4.60 21.68
CA MET A 334 4.32 -4.65 22.57
C MET A 334 4.37 -5.96 23.39
N ASN A 335 4.27 -5.83 24.71
CA ASN A 335 4.17 -6.98 25.58
C ASN A 335 2.76 -7.59 25.47
N ASP A 336 2.68 -8.91 25.51
CA ASP A 336 1.39 -9.59 25.66
C ASP A 336 0.65 -9.06 26.88
N VAL A 337 -0.61 -8.71 26.70
CA VAL A 337 -1.48 -8.43 27.85
C VAL A 337 -1.57 -9.71 28.67
N PRO A 338 -1.38 -9.66 30.02
CA PRO A 338 -1.56 -10.84 30.82
C PRO A 338 -2.94 -11.44 30.53
N LYS A 339 -2.98 -12.58 29.89
CA LYS A 339 -4.24 -13.25 29.56
C LYS A 339 -4.95 -13.54 30.88
N VAL A 340 -6.13 -12.96 31.09
CA VAL A 340 -7.01 -13.41 32.14
C VAL A 340 -7.11 -14.92 31.98
N PRO A 341 -6.83 -15.73 33.02
CA PRO A 341 -6.86 -17.19 32.88
C PRO A 341 -8.22 -17.59 32.33
N LYS A 342 -8.26 -17.95 31.04
CA LYS A 342 -9.46 -18.51 30.44
C LYS A 342 -9.75 -19.80 31.21
N LYS A 343 -10.97 -19.95 31.75
CA LYS A 343 -11.46 -21.22 32.21
C LYS A 343 -11.04 -22.25 31.16
N ASN A 344 -10.30 -23.28 31.60
CA ASN A 344 -9.78 -24.30 30.67
C ASN A 344 -10.90 -24.74 29.73
N PRO A 345 -10.74 -24.56 28.40
CA PRO A 345 -11.76 -25.03 27.48
C PRO A 345 -11.93 -26.53 27.64
N SER A 346 -13.14 -27.02 27.43
CA SER A 346 -13.40 -28.45 27.44
C SER A 346 -12.43 -29.16 26.49
N LYS A 347 -12.08 -30.43 26.77
CA LYS A 347 -11.12 -31.19 25.97
C LYS A 347 -11.46 -31.19 24.47
N ALA A 348 -12.77 -31.16 24.12
CA ALA A 348 -13.26 -31.08 22.74
C ALA A 348 -13.01 -29.70 22.11
N GLN A 349 -13.21 -28.59 22.85
CA GLN A 349 -12.91 -27.24 22.37
C GLN A 349 -11.40 -27.00 22.21
N LYS A 350 -10.58 -27.63 23.11
CA LYS A 350 -9.13 -27.57 23.01
C LYS A 350 -8.61 -28.30 21.76
N ILE A 351 -9.20 -29.45 21.41
CA ILE A 351 -8.84 -30.21 20.22
C ILE A 351 -9.27 -29.49 18.94
N SER A 352 -10.46 -28.89 18.90
CA SER A 352 -10.91 -28.12 17.74
C SER A 352 -10.10 -26.82 17.58
N TYR A 353 -9.74 -26.18 18.68
CA TYR A 353 -8.90 -24.99 18.67
C TYR A 353 -7.46 -25.33 18.21
N ILE A 354 -6.88 -26.43 18.73
CA ILE A 354 -5.56 -26.89 18.28
C ILE A 354 -5.60 -27.27 16.79
N LYS A 355 -6.63 -27.95 16.33
CA LYS A 355 -6.79 -28.27 14.91
C LYS A 355 -6.98 -27.03 14.03
N SER A 356 -7.70 -26.02 14.47
CA SER A 356 -7.82 -24.77 13.72
C SER A 356 -6.53 -23.95 13.73
N ILE A 357 -5.79 -23.95 14.85
CA ILE A 357 -4.47 -23.31 14.94
C ILE A 357 -3.43 -24.08 14.11
N GLU A 358 -3.41 -25.42 14.19
CA GLU A 358 -2.54 -26.23 13.34
C GLU A 358 -2.89 -26.07 11.86
N TYR A 359 -4.16 -25.97 11.52
CA TYR A 359 -4.60 -25.72 10.15
C TYR A 359 -4.22 -24.31 9.69
N ASP A 360 -4.43 -23.29 10.53
CA ASP A 360 -4.07 -21.91 10.23
C ASP A 360 -2.55 -21.68 10.30
N SER A 361 -1.85 -22.27 11.25
CA SER A 361 -0.38 -22.22 11.30
C SER A 361 0.25 -23.05 10.19
N THR A 362 -0.33 -24.21 9.88
CA THR A 362 0.08 -25.02 8.73
C THR A 362 -0.26 -24.30 7.42
N ALA A 363 -1.35 -23.54 7.35
CA ALA A 363 -1.67 -22.69 6.22
C ALA A 363 -0.72 -21.49 6.10
N MET A 364 -0.27 -20.92 7.21
CA MET A 364 0.71 -19.83 7.24
C MET A 364 2.17 -20.31 7.17
N GLU A 365 2.51 -21.40 7.86
CA GLU A 365 3.88 -21.94 7.90
C GLU A 365 4.20 -22.89 6.74
N LEU A 366 3.24 -23.69 6.26
CA LEU A 366 3.37 -24.52 5.06
C LEU A 366 2.87 -23.81 3.81
N GLY A 367 2.39 -22.53 3.94
CA GLY A 367 1.79 -21.84 2.81
C GLY A 367 0.74 -22.73 2.15
N ILE A 368 -0.26 -23.22 2.92
CA ILE A 368 -1.43 -23.85 2.31
C ILE A 368 -2.06 -22.76 1.47
N ARG A 369 -1.65 -22.78 0.24
CA ARG A 369 -2.02 -21.82 -0.77
C ARG A 369 -3.39 -22.23 -1.26
N PRO A 370 -4.29 -21.29 -1.57
CA PRO A 370 -5.53 -21.58 -2.27
C PRO A 370 -5.27 -22.39 -3.54
N LEU A 371 -4.09 -22.22 -4.12
CA LEU A 371 -3.62 -22.87 -5.32
C LEU A 371 -2.74 -24.09 -4.98
N THR A 372 -3.33 -25.27 -4.94
CA THR A 372 -2.61 -26.55 -4.80
C THR A 372 -1.95 -26.97 -6.11
N ASN A 373 -0.96 -27.87 -6.06
CA ASN A 373 -0.35 -28.45 -7.26
C ASN A 373 -1.38 -29.11 -8.20
N GLN A 374 -2.43 -29.71 -7.65
CA GLN A 374 -3.52 -30.30 -8.43
C GLN A 374 -4.33 -29.21 -9.15
N LYS A 375 -4.70 -28.14 -8.47
CA LYS A 375 -5.42 -27.00 -9.06
C LYS A 375 -4.57 -26.28 -10.09
N MET A 376 -3.27 -26.18 -9.86
CA MET A 376 -2.33 -25.62 -10.84
C MET A 376 -2.23 -26.47 -12.09
N ALA A 377 -2.25 -27.80 -11.98
CA ALA A 377 -2.28 -28.71 -13.15
C ALA A 377 -3.59 -28.55 -13.93
N GLU A 378 -4.74 -28.41 -13.24
CA GLU A 378 -6.05 -28.13 -13.84
C GLU A 378 -6.02 -26.81 -14.63
N ILE A 379 -5.54 -25.73 -14.03
CA ILE A 379 -5.40 -24.43 -14.69
C ILE A 379 -4.46 -24.51 -15.89
N SER A 380 -3.33 -25.19 -15.74
CA SER A 380 -2.36 -25.38 -16.83
C SER A 380 -2.98 -26.12 -18.01
N GLN A 381 -3.78 -27.13 -17.73
CA GLN A 381 -4.47 -27.89 -18.78
C GLN A 381 -5.54 -27.05 -19.48
N ALA A 382 -6.33 -26.29 -18.73
CA ALA A 382 -7.31 -25.35 -19.27
C ALA A 382 -6.65 -24.31 -20.20
N PHE A 383 -5.53 -23.72 -19.77
CA PHE A 383 -4.77 -22.77 -20.59
C PHE A 383 -4.18 -23.39 -21.86
N LYS A 384 -3.71 -24.64 -21.80
CA LYS A 384 -3.23 -25.36 -23.01
C LYS A 384 -4.33 -25.61 -24.00
N ASN A 385 -5.52 -25.93 -23.52
CA ASN A 385 -6.67 -26.26 -24.37
C ASN A 385 -7.39 -24.99 -24.88
N GLY A 386 -7.12 -23.84 -24.29
CA GLY A 386 -7.85 -22.60 -24.58
C GLY A 386 -9.30 -22.63 -24.11
N ASP A 387 -9.64 -23.57 -23.22
CA ASP A 387 -10.98 -23.82 -22.72
C ASP A 387 -11.05 -23.47 -21.22
N TYR A 388 -11.24 -22.21 -20.93
CA TYR A 388 -11.41 -21.72 -19.55
C TYR A 388 -12.88 -21.68 -19.17
N GLY A 389 -13.77 -21.47 -20.13
CA GLY A 389 -15.21 -21.34 -19.94
C GLY A 389 -15.58 -20.32 -18.86
N GLU A 390 -16.56 -20.69 -18.04
CA GLU A 390 -17.00 -19.88 -16.89
C GLU A 390 -15.96 -19.82 -15.76
N LYS A 391 -14.94 -20.67 -15.77
CA LYS A 391 -13.90 -20.75 -14.74
C LYS A 391 -12.73 -19.78 -14.94
N GLU A 392 -12.67 -19.08 -16.06
CA GLU A 392 -11.56 -18.15 -16.34
C GLU A 392 -11.36 -17.15 -15.21
N LYS A 393 -12.43 -16.51 -14.76
CA LYS A 393 -12.39 -15.54 -13.67
C LYS A 393 -11.89 -16.16 -12.36
N GLU A 394 -12.37 -17.37 -12.02
CA GLU A 394 -11.90 -18.10 -10.83
C GLU A 394 -10.39 -18.37 -10.91
N TYR A 395 -9.92 -18.84 -12.06
CA TYR A 395 -8.50 -19.16 -12.26
C TYR A 395 -7.61 -17.91 -12.17
N LEU A 396 -8.03 -16.81 -12.77
CA LEU A 396 -7.30 -15.54 -12.70
C LEU A 396 -7.23 -14.99 -11.27
N GLU A 397 -8.32 -15.05 -10.50
CA GLU A 397 -8.33 -14.65 -9.09
C GLU A 397 -7.44 -15.52 -8.21
N LEU A 398 -7.41 -16.84 -8.44
CA LEU A 398 -6.50 -17.75 -7.74
C LEU A 398 -5.04 -17.41 -8.03
N LEU A 399 -4.68 -17.23 -9.31
CA LEU A 399 -3.32 -16.85 -9.70
C LEU A 399 -2.92 -15.49 -9.13
N LYS A 400 -3.83 -14.52 -9.14
CA LYS A 400 -3.60 -13.18 -8.57
C LYS A 400 -3.35 -13.24 -7.06
N THR A 401 -4.18 -14.00 -6.33
CA THR A 401 -4.03 -14.18 -4.88
C THR A 401 -2.69 -14.81 -4.53
N GLU A 402 -2.27 -15.84 -5.28
CA GLU A 402 -0.96 -16.45 -5.08
C GLU A 402 0.19 -15.52 -5.44
N ALA A 403 0.03 -14.70 -6.49
CA ALA A 403 1.00 -13.68 -6.84
C ALA A 403 1.20 -12.65 -5.72
N GLU A 404 0.10 -12.18 -5.14
CA GLU A 404 0.14 -11.24 -4.02
C GLU A 404 0.78 -11.86 -2.77
N ASN A 405 0.47 -13.12 -2.47
CA ASN A 405 1.10 -13.85 -1.38
C ASN A 405 2.60 -14.04 -1.60
N TYR A 406 3.00 -14.36 -2.83
CA TYR A 406 4.40 -14.48 -3.21
C TYR A 406 5.18 -13.17 -3.03
N ILE A 407 4.61 -12.03 -3.46
CA ILE A 407 5.24 -10.72 -3.24
C ILE A 407 5.36 -10.40 -1.75
N LYS A 408 4.31 -10.68 -0.98
CA LYS A 408 4.34 -10.43 0.48
C LYS A 408 5.44 -11.25 1.15
N SER A 409 5.61 -12.50 0.77
CA SER A 409 6.68 -13.34 1.30
C SER A 409 8.05 -12.78 0.93
N TYR A 410 8.30 -12.41 -0.32
CA TYR A 410 9.57 -11.82 -0.75
C TYR A 410 9.90 -10.50 -0.06
N SER A 411 8.93 -9.62 0.12
CA SER A 411 9.15 -8.32 0.77
C SER A 411 9.44 -8.44 2.27
N THR A 412 9.04 -9.55 2.90
CA THR A 412 9.33 -9.86 4.30
C THR A 412 10.66 -10.58 4.50
N GLU A 413 11.14 -11.29 3.50
CA GLU A 413 12.28 -12.21 3.61
C GLU A 413 13.65 -11.60 3.35
N SER A 414 13.72 -10.47 2.68
CA SER A 414 15.01 -9.82 2.37
C SER A 414 15.85 -9.49 3.60
N HIS A 415 15.38 -9.80 4.82
CA HIS A 415 16.05 -9.37 6.06
C HIS A 415 16.18 -10.41 7.18
N PHE A 416 15.75 -11.67 7.03
CA PHE A 416 15.84 -12.63 8.14
C PHE A 416 16.16 -14.08 7.73
N GLY A 417 17.24 -14.60 8.26
CA GLY A 417 17.50 -15.98 8.66
C GLY A 417 17.57 -17.07 7.59
N THR A 418 18.53 -17.95 7.76
CA THR A 418 18.84 -19.12 6.92
C THR A 418 17.71 -20.14 6.74
N ASP A 419 16.68 -20.12 7.59
CA ASP A 419 15.57 -21.09 7.54
C ASP A 419 14.51 -20.73 6.50
N GLU A 420 14.34 -19.45 6.17
CA GLU A 420 13.39 -18.96 5.15
C GLU A 420 13.91 -19.18 3.71
N VAL A 421 15.20 -19.22 3.51
CA VAL A 421 15.83 -19.56 2.22
C VAL A 421 15.50 -21.01 1.81
N ASN A 422 15.33 -21.90 2.77
CA ASN A 422 14.98 -23.30 2.52
C ASN A 422 13.53 -23.46 2.05
N PHE A 423 12.60 -22.61 2.50
CA PHE A 423 11.20 -22.63 2.04
C PHE A 423 11.07 -22.40 0.53
N PHE A 424 11.88 -21.49 -0.03
CA PHE A 424 11.91 -21.24 -1.48
C PHE A 424 12.57 -22.37 -2.26
N ALA A 425 13.64 -22.96 -1.72
CA ALA A 425 14.29 -24.10 -2.34
C ALA A 425 13.35 -25.31 -2.43
N GLU A 426 12.58 -25.58 -1.37
CA GLU A 426 11.59 -26.66 -1.35
C GLU A 426 10.38 -26.39 -2.27
N ASN A 427 10.01 -25.14 -2.47
CA ASN A 427 8.88 -24.74 -3.32
C ASN A 427 9.27 -24.19 -4.70
N ALA A 428 10.53 -24.31 -5.12
CA ALA A 428 11.03 -23.74 -6.38
C ALA A 428 10.23 -24.20 -7.60
N VAL A 429 9.81 -25.47 -7.64
CA VAL A 429 8.99 -26.01 -8.74
C VAL A 429 7.61 -25.37 -8.77
N PHE A 430 6.98 -25.20 -7.60
CA PHE A 430 5.67 -24.55 -7.49
C PHE A 430 5.76 -23.09 -7.96
N THR A 431 6.76 -22.36 -7.51
CA THR A 431 7.00 -20.97 -7.90
C THR A 431 7.24 -20.82 -9.39
N GLN A 432 8.06 -21.67 -10.00
CA GLN A 432 8.28 -21.65 -11.45
C GLN A 432 7.01 -21.94 -12.23
N ASN A 433 6.20 -22.90 -11.78
CA ASN A 433 4.92 -23.21 -12.41
C ASN A 433 3.93 -22.06 -12.31
N LEU A 434 3.88 -21.39 -11.16
CA LEU A 434 3.06 -20.18 -10.95
C LEU A 434 3.45 -19.08 -11.93
N LEU A 435 4.74 -18.74 -11.99
CA LEU A 435 5.26 -17.72 -12.91
C LEU A 435 4.97 -18.07 -14.38
N TYR A 436 5.18 -19.34 -14.75
CA TYR A 436 4.86 -19.82 -16.09
C TYR A 436 3.38 -19.62 -16.44
N LEU A 437 2.45 -20.02 -15.56
CA LEU A 437 1.01 -19.88 -15.81
C LEU A 437 0.62 -18.40 -15.92
N MET A 438 1.11 -17.56 -15.04
CA MET A 438 0.86 -16.12 -15.08
C MET A 438 1.39 -15.48 -16.37
N SER A 439 2.51 -15.97 -16.91
CA SER A 439 3.07 -15.47 -18.17
C SER A 439 2.18 -15.75 -19.40
N LYS A 440 1.17 -16.61 -19.27
CA LYS A 440 0.24 -16.96 -20.35
C LYS A 440 -1.04 -16.12 -20.38
N THR A 441 -1.28 -15.32 -19.37
CA THR A 441 -2.58 -14.62 -19.23
C THR A 441 -2.64 -13.26 -19.92
N GLY A 442 -1.50 -12.56 -20.05
CA GLY A 442 -1.46 -11.25 -20.68
C GLY A 442 -2.24 -10.15 -19.94
N THR A 443 -2.41 -10.25 -18.62
CA THR A 443 -3.17 -9.28 -17.83
C THR A 443 -2.29 -8.19 -17.22
N ARG A 444 -2.89 -7.04 -16.94
CA ARG A 444 -2.23 -5.86 -16.34
C ARG A 444 -1.74 -6.15 -14.91
N GLU A 445 -2.53 -6.88 -14.14
CA GLU A 445 -2.20 -7.24 -12.76
C GLU A 445 -0.90 -8.04 -12.70
N PHE A 446 -0.72 -8.97 -13.61
CA PHE A 446 0.51 -9.78 -13.65
C PHE A 446 1.71 -8.99 -14.17
N SER A 447 1.51 -8.01 -15.05
CA SER A 447 2.55 -7.07 -15.45
C SER A 447 3.14 -6.31 -14.25
N LEU A 448 2.28 -5.75 -13.40
CA LEU A 448 2.70 -5.10 -12.15
C LEU A 448 3.41 -6.06 -11.20
N PHE A 449 2.94 -7.31 -11.13
CA PHE A 449 3.56 -8.34 -10.30
C PHE A 449 4.99 -8.63 -10.76
N TYR A 450 5.21 -8.87 -12.07
CA TYR A 450 6.56 -9.09 -12.59
C TYR A 450 7.47 -7.88 -12.42
N ALA A 451 6.96 -6.67 -12.59
CA ALA A 451 7.72 -5.45 -12.37
C ALA A 451 8.20 -5.33 -10.91
N ARG A 452 7.37 -5.72 -9.94
CA ARG A 452 7.74 -5.75 -8.52
C ARG A 452 8.79 -6.81 -8.24
N LEU A 453 8.61 -8.04 -8.77
CA LEU A 453 9.61 -9.10 -8.62
C LEU A 453 10.97 -8.70 -9.18
N LEU A 454 11.02 -8.12 -10.37
CA LEU A 454 12.26 -7.62 -10.98
C LEU A 454 12.94 -6.53 -10.13
N SER A 455 12.19 -5.85 -9.28
CA SER A 455 12.71 -4.81 -8.38
C SER A 455 13.22 -5.36 -7.04
N THR A 456 12.89 -6.62 -6.69
CA THR A 456 13.33 -7.27 -5.45
C THR A 456 14.76 -7.83 -5.58
N GLU A 457 15.32 -8.30 -4.46
CA GLU A 457 16.60 -9.02 -4.46
C GLU A 457 16.34 -10.51 -4.75
N LEU A 458 16.71 -10.95 -5.92
CA LEU A 458 16.60 -12.32 -6.40
C LEU A 458 18.00 -12.91 -6.63
N ASP A 459 18.15 -14.21 -6.42
CA ASP A 459 19.33 -14.90 -6.91
C ASP A 459 19.35 -14.94 -8.46
N LYS A 460 20.49 -15.25 -9.04
CA LYS A 460 20.66 -15.20 -10.51
C LYS A 460 19.71 -16.13 -11.27
N SER A 461 19.41 -17.30 -10.71
CA SER A 461 18.53 -18.28 -11.34
C SER A 461 17.07 -17.83 -11.29
N GLN A 462 16.65 -17.32 -10.14
CA GLN A 462 15.33 -16.74 -9.95
C GLN A 462 15.14 -15.50 -10.84
N LEU A 463 16.11 -14.60 -10.86
CA LEU A 463 16.08 -13.40 -11.69
C LEU A 463 15.97 -13.75 -13.18
N LEU A 464 16.73 -14.74 -13.65
CA LEU A 464 16.66 -15.21 -15.04
C LEU A 464 15.27 -15.75 -15.37
N SER A 465 14.66 -16.52 -14.48
CA SER A 465 13.31 -17.06 -14.65
C SER A 465 12.27 -15.95 -14.71
N VAL A 466 12.33 -14.99 -13.78
CA VAL A 466 11.40 -13.85 -13.74
C VAL A 466 11.53 -12.99 -15.00
N ILE A 467 12.75 -12.66 -15.44
CA ILE A 467 12.99 -11.92 -16.70
C ILE A 467 12.37 -12.67 -17.89
N SER A 468 12.61 -13.97 -17.98
CA SER A 468 12.14 -14.78 -19.11
C SER A 468 10.61 -14.87 -19.15
N PHE A 469 9.96 -15.07 -18.01
CA PHE A 469 8.50 -15.13 -17.94
C PHE A 469 7.84 -13.76 -18.14
N ALA A 470 8.47 -12.67 -17.69
CA ALA A 470 8.03 -11.32 -18.01
C ALA A 470 8.03 -11.07 -19.53
N GLY A 471 9.03 -11.58 -20.25
CA GLY A 471 9.07 -11.54 -21.71
C GLY A 471 7.99 -12.37 -22.37
N GLN A 472 7.66 -13.54 -21.81
CA GLN A 472 6.56 -14.38 -22.32
C GLN A 472 5.19 -13.73 -22.06
N LEU A 473 4.99 -13.05 -20.95
CA LEU A 473 3.80 -12.25 -20.69
C LEU A 473 3.66 -11.15 -21.75
N GLY A 474 4.73 -10.42 -22.02
CA GLY A 474 4.79 -9.37 -23.04
C GLY A 474 3.91 -8.14 -22.76
N TYR A 475 2.93 -8.24 -21.89
CA TYR A 475 1.97 -7.18 -21.59
C TYR A 475 2.52 -6.20 -20.55
N ASP A 476 2.77 -4.95 -20.95
CA ASP A 476 3.32 -3.88 -20.09
C ASP A 476 2.70 -2.53 -20.46
N GLU A 477 1.40 -2.38 -20.22
CA GLU A 477 0.64 -1.19 -20.63
C GLU A 477 1.22 0.11 -20.08
N ASP A 478 1.63 0.09 -18.83
CA ASP A 478 2.12 1.26 -18.10
C ASP A 478 3.66 1.41 -18.17
N GLY A 479 4.37 0.43 -18.75
CA GLY A 479 5.83 0.44 -18.89
C GLY A 479 6.59 0.13 -17.60
N TYR A 480 5.97 -0.50 -16.62
CA TYR A 480 6.60 -0.81 -15.34
C TYR A 480 7.64 -1.93 -15.45
N MET A 481 7.37 -2.97 -16.26
CA MET A 481 8.35 -4.03 -16.48
C MET A 481 9.58 -3.49 -17.23
N LEU A 482 9.38 -2.67 -18.25
CA LEU A 482 10.50 -2.02 -18.94
C LEU A 482 11.29 -1.09 -18.02
N ALA A 483 10.61 -0.39 -17.09
CA ALA A 483 11.29 0.43 -16.09
C ALA A 483 12.14 -0.42 -15.13
N ALA A 484 11.61 -1.56 -14.69
CA ALA A 484 12.34 -2.48 -13.83
C ALA A 484 13.54 -3.11 -14.56
N LEU A 485 13.39 -3.50 -15.82
CA LEU A 485 14.49 -4.01 -16.65
C LEU A 485 15.59 -2.94 -16.89
N GLU A 486 15.21 -1.69 -17.12
CA GLU A 486 16.14 -0.57 -17.22
C GLU A 486 16.95 -0.41 -15.93
N ASN A 487 16.27 -0.46 -14.77
CA ASN A 487 16.93 -0.38 -13.47
C ASN A 487 17.88 -1.57 -13.22
N LEU A 488 17.49 -2.78 -13.62
CA LEU A 488 18.37 -3.96 -13.53
C LEU A 488 19.66 -3.76 -14.31
N VAL A 489 19.57 -3.29 -15.55
CA VAL A 489 20.75 -3.05 -16.40
C VAL A 489 21.64 -1.95 -15.84
N LEU A 490 21.04 -0.88 -15.32
CA LEU A 490 21.80 0.28 -14.83
C LEU A 490 22.45 0.06 -13.46
N ASN A 491 21.82 -0.74 -12.59
CA ASN A 491 22.17 -0.73 -11.17
C ASN A 491 22.42 -2.11 -10.54
N LYS A 492 21.91 -3.21 -11.12
CA LYS A 492 21.93 -4.51 -10.44
C LYS A 492 22.72 -5.59 -11.19
N ILE A 493 22.60 -5.70 -12.50
CA ILE A 493 23.28 -6.75 -13.28
C ILE A 493 24.69 -6.29 -13.62
N ARG A 494 25.66 -7.12 -13.28
CA ARG A 494 27.07 -6.80 -13.61
C ARG A 494 27.32 -6.95 -15.13
N PRO A 495 28.23 -6.15 -15.71
CA PRO A 495 28.52 -6.18 -17.14
C PRO A 495 28.97 -7.54 -17.71
N ASN A 496 29.49 -8.44 -16.87
CA ASN A 496 29.94 -9.79 -17.22
C ASN A 496 28.84 -10.87 -17.08
N GLU A 497 27.65 -10.52 -16.62
CA GLU A 497 26.52 -11.48 -16.47
C GLU A 497 25.77 -11.65 -17.79
N THR A 498 26.45 -12.20 -18.77
CA THR A 498 26.01 -12.24 -20.18
C THR A 498 24.66 -12.92 -20.38
N THR A 499 24.35 -13.96 -19.61
CA THR A 499 23.07 -14.70 -19.72
C THR A 499 21.89 -13.82 -19.30
N LEU A 500 22.00 -13.12 -18.17
CA LEU A 500 20.97 -12.22 -17.69
C LEU A 500 20.76 -11.04 -18.64
N LEU A 501 21.85 -10.44 -19.12
CA LEU A 501 21.76 -9.32 -20.04
C LEU A 501 21.15 -9.70 -21.40
N LYS A 502 21.42 -10.90 -21.91
CA LYS A 502 20.74 -11.42 -23.10
C LYS A 502 19.25 -11.66 -22.86
N ALA A 503 18.88 -12.21 -21.70
CA ALA A 503 17.47 -12.39 -21.34
C ALA A 503 16.75 -11.03 -21.25
N VAL A 504 17.41 -9.98 -20.71
CA VAL A 504 16.86 -8.62 -20.71
C VAL A 504 16.63 -8.12 -22.15
N CYS A 505 17.57 -8.36 -23.06
CA CYS A 505 17.39 -7.98 -24.47
C CYS A 505 16.16 -8.65 -25.09
N ASP A 506 16.01 -9.95 -24.88
CA ASP A 506 14.88 -10.72 -25.42
C ASP A 506 13.55 -10.26 -24.83
N THR A 507 13.49 -10.11 -23.50
CA THR A 507 12.29 -9.64 -22.80
C THR A 507 11.90 -8.23 -23.23
N THR A 508 12.86 -7.31 -23.32
CA THR A 508 12.64 -5.95 -23.83
C THR A 508 12.04 -5.96 -25.23
N TYR A 509 12.60 -6.78 -26.12
CA TYR A 509 12.08 -6.93 -27.48
C TYR A 509 10.65 -7.50 -27.49
N GLN A 510 10.38 -8.56 -26.72
CA GLN A 510 9.06 -9.20 -26.66
C GLN A 510 7.98 -8.24 -26.15
N ILE A 511 8.26 -7.51 -25.07
CA ILE A 511 7.34 -6.50 -24.55
C ILE A 511 7.04 -5.41 -25.59
N CYS A 512 8.05 -4.88 -26.24
CA CYS A 512 7.88 -3.85 -27.25
C CYS A 512 7.13 -4.38 -28.49
N LEU A 513 7.40 -5.64 -28.92
CA LEU A 513 6.71 -6.30 -29.99
C LEU A 513 5.21 -6.49 -29.67
N PHE A 514 4.90 -7.01 -28.49
CA PHE A 514 3.54 -7.28 -28.07
C PHE A 514 2.72 -5.99 -27.93
N MET A 515 3.29 -4.98 -27.27
CA MET A 515 2.59 -3.72 -26.99
C MET A 515 2.49 -2.78 -28.19
N GLY A 516 3.48 -2.74 -29.08
CA GLY A 516 3.49 -1.90 -30.27
C GLY A 516 3.38 -0.40 -30.03
N ARG A 517 3.62 0.09 -28.81
CA ARG A 517 3.43 1.49 -28.40
C ARG A 517 4.72 2.32 -28.58
N PRO A 518 4.68 3.49 -29.24
CA PRO A 518 5.89 4.29 -29.50
C PRO A 518 6.66 4.71 -28.23
N ALA A 519 5.95 5.00 -27.14
CA ALA A 519 6.58 5.39 -25.87
C ALA A 519 7.38 4.23 -25.25
N LEU A 520 6.81 3.01 -25.25
CA LEU A 520 7.46 1.80 -24.76
C LEU A 520 8.62 1.41 -25.66
N ASN A 521 8.45 1.51 -26.99
CA ASN A 521 9.52 1.27 -27.96
C ASN A 521 10.71 2.20 -27.74
N ARG A 522 10.47 3.48 -27.43
CA ARG A 522 11.55 4.42 -27.08
C ARG A 522 12.33 3.96 -25.85
N ARG A 523 11.62 3.54 -24.79
CA ARG A 523 12.28 3.02 -23.58
C ARG A 523 13.05 1.73 -23.86
N GLY A 524 12.45 0.79 -24.58
CA GLY A 524 13.13 -0.43 -24.99
C GLY A 524 14.40 -0.17 -25.79
N LYS A 525 14.37 0.77 -26.73
CA LYS A 525 15.58 1.21 -27.47
C LYS A 525 16.66 1.76 -26.54
N ASN A 526 16.29 2.57 -25.55
CA ASN A 526 17.24 3.11 -24.58
C ASN A 526 17.92 2.00 -23.78
N ILE A 527 17.17 0.99 -23.30
CA ILE A 527 17.72 -0.17 -22.60
C ILE A 527 18.75 -0.88 -23.50
N LEU A 528 18.38 -1.21 -24.74
CA LEU A 528 19.25 -1.93 -25.66
C LEU A 528 20.48 -1.09 -26.05
N THR A 529 20.33 0.21 -26.27
CA THR A 529 21.44 1.11 -26.63
C THR A 529 22.43 1.25 -25.47
N HIS A 530 21.95 1.23 -24.22
CA HIS A 530 22.84 1.28 -23.06
C HIS A 530 23.81 0.09 -23.03
N LEU A 531 23.39 -1.07 -23.49
CA LEU A 531 24.22 -2.28 -23.56
C LEU A 531 25.30 -2.23 -24.65
N PHE A 532 25.42 -1.14 -25.41
CA PHE A 532 26.51 -0.94 -26.39
C PHE A 532 27.78 -0.38 -25.78
N PHE A 533 27.74 0.09 -24.54
CA PHE A 533 28.91 0.64 -23.87
C PHE A 533 30.05 -0.39 -23.78
N PRO A 534 31.32 0.04 -23.93
CA PRO A 534 32.48 -0.85 -23.88
C PRO A 534 32.67 -1.61 -22.55
N SER A 535 31.98 -1.19 -21.50
CA SER A 535 31.98 -1.90 -20.21
C SER A 535 31.28 -3.26 -20.26
N TYR A 536 30.40 -3.49 -21.23
CA TYR A 536 29.72 -4.77 -21.40
C TYR A 536 30.48 -5.73 -22.30
N ASP A 537 30.26 -7.03 -22.07
CA ASP A 537 30.84 -8.10 -22.89
C ASP A 537 30.48 -7.93 -24.38
N GLN A 538 31.42 -8.19 -25.29
CA GLN A 538 31.22 -8.04 -26.73
C GLN A 538 30.03 -8.84 -27.28
N ASN A 539 29.80 -10.06 -26.73
CA ASN A 539 28.66 -10.89 -27.12
C ASN A 539 27.32 -10.25 -26.72
N VAL A 540 27.29 -9.53 -25.58
CA VAL A 540 26.10 -8.79 -25.14
C VAL A 540 25.86 -7.59 -26.07
N GLN A 541 26.90 -6.84 -26.40
CA GLN A 541 26.81 -5.70 -27.32
C GLN A 541 26.27 -6.11 -28.70
N VAL A 542 26.78 -7.20 -29.25
CA VAL A 542 26.31 -7.76 -30.54
C VAL A 542 24.87 -8.22 -30.44
N TYR A 543 24.51 -8.87 -29.32
CA TYR A 543 23.15 -9.38 -29.10
C TYR A 543 22.13 -8.24 -28.97
N ALA A 544 22.47 -7.21 -28.21
CA ALA A 544 21.65 -6.02 -28.03
C ALA A 544 21.45 -5.26 -29.35
N ARG A 545 22.50 -5.15 -30.19
CA ARG A 545 22.38 -4.56 -31.56
C ARG A 545 21.37 -5.32 -32.41
N LYS A 546 21.48 -6.65 -32.46
CA LYS A 546 20.52 -7.49 -33.20
C LYS A 546 19.09 -7.32 -32.71
N SER A 547 18.89 -7.22 -31.39
CA SER A 547 17.57 -6.98 -30.81
C SER A 547 17.03 -5.59 -31.17
N LEU A 548 17.88 -4.56 -31.16
CA LEU A 548 17.52 -3.21 -31.59
C LEU A 548 17.18 -3.13 -33.09
N GLU A 549 17.92 -3.82 -33.93
CA GLU A 549 17.64 -3.91 -35.39
C GLU A 549 16.28 -4.55 -35.66
N LYS A 550 15.94 -5.63 -34.90
CA LYS A 550 14.61 -6.24 -34.98
C LYS A 550 13.51 -5.25 -34.58
N MET A 551 13.71 -4.44 -33.51
CA MET A 551 12.74 -3.43 -33.11
C MET A 551 12.56 -2.32 -34.16
N ILE A 552 13.64 -1.84 -34.73
CA ILE A 552 13.60 -0.81 -35.79
C ILE A 552 12.88 -1.31 -37.05
N ASN A 553 13.07 -2.59 -37.40
CA ASN A 553 12.41 -3.20 -38.55
C ASN A 553 10.90 -3.40 -38.32
N LEU A 554 10.45 -3.54 -37.06
CA LEU A 554 9.02 -3.58 -36.74
C LEU A 554 8.33 -2.22 -36.94
N GLU A 555 9.02 -1.12 -36.66
CA GLU A 555 8.47 0.23 -36.85
C GLU A 555 8.34 0.64 -38.30
N LYS A 556 9.07 -0.04 -39.21
CA LYS A 556 9.01 0.22 -40.65
C LYS A 556 7.91 -0.56 -41.38
N LYS A 557 7.32 -1.56 -40.72
CA LYS A 557 6.16 -2.31 -41.20
C LYS A 557 4.88 -1.73 -40.65
#